data_09d4e6452ef4a9f07fc78a15e2da3f5b
#
_entry.id   09d4e6452ef4a9f07fc78a15e2da3f5b
#
_cell.length_a   1.000
_cell.length_b   1.000
_cell.length_c   1.000
_cell.angle_alpha   90.00
_cell.angle_beta   90.00
_cell.angle_gamma   90.00
#
_symmetry.space_group_name_H-M   'P 1'
#
loop_
_entity.id
_entity.type
_entity.pdbx_description
1 polymer ?
#
loop_
_entity_poly.entity_id
_entity_poly.type
_entity_poly.pdbx_seq_one_letter_code
_entity_poly.pdbx_strand_id
1 'polypeptide(L)'
;MTNNDAEKATIYNKASELYPNDYRTWNNIGMMAFRAGDLAKAEQMFNKANSVKNNPESNMNLGLIALTKGDQAKAQQLFGSASGVAELSEALGVLYLKQGEYAKAVNSFGSIKSNNAALAQILTKDYSKASQTLNGVAKADATTSYLKAIVAARTNDANGVISNLKDAIAKDSNMKKEAAIDLEFAKYATNSDFTALVK
;
A
#
# COMPACT_ATOMS: atom_id res chain seq x y z
N MET A 1 5.94 -6.13 -18.91
CA MET A 1 5.66 -7.56 -18.68
C MET A 1 6.97 -8.31 -18.78
N THR A 2 7.31 -9.12 -17.80
CA THR A 2 8.43 -10.06 -17.91
C THR A 2 8.01 -11.26 -18.78
N ASN A 3 8.98 -12.02 -19.37
CA ASN A 3 8.67 -13.25 -20.13
C ASN A 3 7.77 -14.21 -19.32
N ASN A 4 7.96 -14.30 -18.02
CA ASN A 4 7.16 -15.13 -17.12
C ASN A 4 5.67 -14.67 -17.04
N ASP A 5 5.39 -13.37 -17.14
CA ASP A 5 4.00 -12.87 -17.10
C ASP A 5 3.25 -13.16 -18.40
N ALA A 6 3.93 -13.13 -19.56
CA ALA A 6 3.35 -13.49 -20.85
C ALA A 6 3.01 -14.99 -20.93
N GLU A 7 3.90 -15.84 -20.42
CA GLU A 7 3.65 -17.29 -20.33
C GLU A 7 2.47 -17.60 -19.41
N LYS A 8 2.40 -16.98 -18.23
CA LYS A 8 1.26 -17.13 -17.31
C LYS A 8 -0.06 -16.68 -17.94
N ALA A 9 -0.05 -15.56 -18.68
CA ALA A 9 -1.24 -15.08 -19.39
C ALA A 9 -1.74 -16.12 -20.40
N THR A 10 -0.84 -16.73 -21.18
CA THR A 10 -1.17 -17.77 -22.15
C THR A 10 -1.77 -18.99 -21.47
N ILE A 11 -1.15 -19.45 -20.37
CA ILE A 11 -1.62 -20.61 -19.59
C ILE A 11 -3.02 -20.36 -19.03
N TYR A 12 -3.26 -19.20 -18.39
CA TYR A 12 -4.56 -18.90 -17.79
C TYR A 12 -5.65 -18.68 -18.85
N ASN A 13 -5.33 -18.06 -19.99
CA ASN A 13 -6.29 -17.93 -21.08
C ASN A 13 -6.70 -19.31 -21.61
N LYS A 14 -5.74 -20.21 -21.86
CA LYS A 14 -6.05 -21.58 -22.28
C LYS A 14 -6.84 -22.34 -21.20
N ALA A 15 -6.50 -22.16 -19.93
CA ALA A 15 -7.25 -22.74 -18.82
C ALA A 15 -8.69 -22.23 -18.76
N SER A 16 -8.95 -20.95 -19.08
CA SER A 16 -10.31 -20.39 -19.10
C SER A 16 -11.18 -20.93 -20.23
N GLU A 17 -10.57 -21.33 -21.35
CA GLU A 17 -11.27 -22.00 -22.45
C GLU A 17 -11.62 -23.46 -22.10
N LEU A 18 -10.68 -24.18 -21.46
CA LEU A 18 -10.85 -25.58 -21.10
C LEU A 18 -11.71 -25.78 -19.86
N TYR A 19 -11.64 -24.87 -18.89
CA TYR A 19 -12.30 -24.95 -17.58
C TYR A 19 -13.05 -23.65 -17.26
N PRO A 20 -14.08 -23.27 -18.05
CA PRO A 20 -14.79 -22.00 -17.85
C PRO A 20 -15.53 -21.89 -16.53
N ASN A 21 -15.81 -23.05 -15.88
CA ASN A 21 -16.47 -23.13 -14.57
C ASN A 21 -15.48 -23.27 -13.39
N ASP A 22 -14.19 -23.05 -13.60
CA ASP A 22 -13.22 -22.95 -12.52
C ASP A 22 -12.98 -21.46 -12.18
N TYR A 23 -13.55 -21.00 -11.05
CA TYR A 23 -13.41 -19.62 -10.58
C TYR A 23 -11.95 -19.19 -10.39
N ARG A 24 -11.04 -20.13 -10.04
CA ARG A 24 -9.62 -19.85 -9.80
C ARG A 24 -8.95 -19.29 -11.05
N THR A 25 -9.31 -19.79 -12.21
CA THR A 25 -8.78 -19.32 -13.50
C THR A 25 -9.14 -17.85 -13.72
N TRP A 26 -10.40 -17.47 -13.52
CA TRP A 26 -10.85 -16.10 -13.66
C TRP A 26 -10.23 -15.18 -12.62
N ASN A 27 -10.11 -15.65 -11.37
CA ASN A 27 -9.42 -14.90 -10.31
C ASN A 27 -7.94 -14.64 -10.66
N ASN A 28 -7.22 -15.62 -11.20
CA ASN A 28 -5.83 -15.46 -11.62
C ASN A 28 -5.67 -14.50 -12.79
N ILE A 29 -6.56 -14.53 -13.79
CA ILE A 29 -6.57 -13.55 -14.89
C ILE A 29 -6.85 -12.15 -14.35
N GLY A 30 -7.79 -12.01 -13.41
CA GLY A 30 -8.08 -10.77 -12.73
C GLY A 30 -6.86 -10.22 -11.98
N MET A 31 -6.14 -11.06 -11.24
CA MET A 31 -4.90 -10.67 -10.56
C MET A 31 -3.80 -10.20 -11.52
N MET A 32 -3.66 -10.83 -12.68
CA MET A 32 -2.70 -10.38 -13.68
C MET A 32 -3.07 -9.00 -14.24
N ALA A 33 -4.35 -8.80 -14.57
CA ALA A 33 -4.86 -7.52 -15.04
C ALA A 33 -4.67 -6.41 -13.97
N PHE A 34 -4.96 -6.73 -12.70
CA PHE A 34 -4.78 -5.81 -11.58
C PHE A 34 -3.31 -5.37 -11.43
N ARG A 35 -2.37 -6.31 -11.48
CA ARG A 35 -0.92 -6.02 -11.42
C ARG A 35 -0.43 -5.22 -12.63
N ALA A 36 -1.06 -5.38 -13.79
CA ALA A 36 -0.77 -4.60 -14.99
C ALA A 36 -1.43 -3.20 -14.98
N GLY A 37 -2.22 -2.87 -13.95
CA GLY A 37 -2.96 -1.61 -13.84
C GLY A 37 -4.26 -1.57 -14.65
N ASP A 38 -4.63 -2.64 -15.34
CA ASP A 38 -5.91 -2.75 -16.07
C ASP A 38 -7.05 -3.08 -15.10
N LEU A 39 -7.48 -2.05 -14.35
CA LEU A 39 -8.52 -2.20 -13.33
C LEU A 39 -9.88 -2.61 -13.90
N ALA A 40 -10.18 -2.22 -15.15
CA ALA A 40 -11.45 -2.57 -15.80
C ALA A 40 -11.51 -4.07 -16.09
N LYS A 41 -10.46 -4.62 -16.72
CA LYS A 41 -10.34 -6.06 -16.97
C LYS A 41 -10.27 -6.85 -15.67
N ALA A 42 -9.52 -6.36 -14.69
CA ALA A 42 -9.44 -6.99 -13.37
C ALA A 42 -10.83 -7.14 -12.73
N GLU A 43 -11.60 -6.05 -12.67
CA GLU A 43 -12.95 -6.06 -12.11
C GLU A 43 -13.87 -7.02 -12.86
N GLN A 44 -13.82 -7.04 -14.21
CA GLN A 44 -14.57 -7.97 -15.02
C GLN A 44 -14.25 -9.43 -14.68
N MET A 45 -12.97 -9.77 -14.54
CA MET A 45 -12.53 -11.14 -14.28
C MET A 45 -12.87 -11.60 -12.86
N PHE A 46 -12.72 -10.73 -11.84
CA PHE A 46 -13.12 -11.06 -10.49
C PHE A 46 -14.64 -11.22 -10.35
N ASN A 47 -15.44 -10.40 -11.05
CA ASN A 47 -16.88 -10.59 -11.11
C ASN A 47 -17.24 -11.91 -11.82
N LYS A 48 -16.51 -12.29 -12.87
CA LYS A 48 -16.68 -13.58 -13.53
C LYS A 48 -16.34 -14.73 -12.58
N ALA A 49 -15.25 -14.64 -11.83
CA ALA A 49 -14.91 -15.62 -10.80
C ALA A 49 -16.05 -15.78 -9.78
N ASN A 50 -16.58 -14.66 -9.26
CA ASN A 50 -17.69 -14.66 -8.31
C ASN A 50 -19.01 -15.19 -8.90
N SER A 51 -19.25 -15.03 -10.21
CA SER A 51 -20.44 -15.61 -10.86
C SER A 51 -20.38 -17.14 -10.96
N VAL A 52 -19.15 -17.69 -11.03
CA VAL A 52 -18.94 -19.14 -10.98
C VAL A 52 -19.04 -19.65 -9.55
N LYS A 53 -18.35 -18.99 -8.63
CA LYS A 53 -18.36 -19.29 -7.20
C LYS A 53 -18.02 -18.04 -6.43
N ASN A 54 -18.94 -17.56 -5.59
CA ASN A 54 -18.62 -16.48 -4.66
C ASN A 54 -17.46 -16.90 -3.76
N ASN A 55 -16.36 -16.15 -3.80
CA ASN A 55 -15.16 -16.49 -3.06
C ASN A 55 -14.51 -15.26 -2.39
N PRO A 56 -13.93 -15.46 -1.21
CA PRO A 56 -13.34 -14.37 -0.42
C PRO A 56 -12.22 -13.61 -1.14
N GLU A 57 -11.37 -14.31 -1.91
CA GLU A 57 -10.23 -13.69 -2.60
C GLU A 57 -10.70 -12.72 -3.70
N SER A 58 -11.70 -13.11 -4.49
CA SER A 58 -12.28 -12.19 -5.49
C SER A 58 -12.96 -11.00 -4.84
N ASN A 59 -13.66 -11.20 -3.71
CA ASN A 59 -14.29 -10.11 -2.96
C ASN A 59 -13.22 -9.14 -2.41
N MET A 60 -12.12 -9.65 -1.85
CA MET A 60 -11.01 -8.81 -1.40
C MET A 60 -10.43 -7.99 -2.55
N ASN A 61 -10.17 -8.62 -3.69
CA ASN A 61 -9.59 -7.94 -4.86
C ASN A 61 -10.54 -6.89 -5.45
N LEU A 62 -11.84 -7.16 -5.52
CA LEU A 62 -12.85 -6.17 -5.89
C LEU A 62 -12.91 -5.01 -4.89
N GLY A 63 -12.76 -5.29 -3.59
CA GLY A 63 -12.66 -4.28 -2.55
C GLY A 63 -11.45 -3.38 -2.74
N LEU A 64 -10.29 -3.93 -3.09
CA LEU A 64 -9.09 -3.15 -3.42
C LEU A 64 -9.29 -2.27 -4.66
N ILE A 65 -9.98 -2.76 -5.69
CA ILE A 65 -10.33 -1.96 -6.87
C ILE A 65 -11.28 -0.82 -6.48
N ALA A 66 -12.31 -1.09 -5.67
CA ALA A 66 -13.23 -0.07 -5.19
C ALA A 66 -12.48 1.01 -4.39
N LEU A 67 -11.54 0.60 -3.52
CA LEU A 67 -10.71 1.50 -2.74
C LEU A 67 -9.81 2.38 -3.63
N THR A 68 -9.25 1.82 -4.68
CA THR A 68 -8.44 2.55 -5.67
C THR A 68 -9.28 3.58 -6.44
N LYS A 69 -10.55 3.25 -6.73
CA LYS A 69 -11.52 4.15 -7.36
C LYS A 69 -12.11 5.19 -6.39
N GLY A 70 -11.77 5.14 -5.10
CA GLY A 70 -12.29 6.03 -4.06
C GLY A 70 -13.65 5.62 -3.47
N ASP A 71 -14.22 4.51 -3.88
CA ASP A 71 -15.49 3.98 -3.36
C ASP A 71 -15.26 3.18 -2.07
N GLN A 72 -15.11 3.92 -0.97
CA GLN A 72 -14.83 3.35 0.34
C GLN A 72 -15.99 2.51 0.88
N ALA A 73 -17.23 2.88 0.58
CA ALA A 73 -18.42 2.15 1.03
C ALA A 73 -18.49 0.76 0.38
N LYS A 74 -18.29 0.69 -0.94
CA LYS A 74 -18.22 -0.57 -1.69
C LYS A 74 -17.03 -1.42 -1.23
N ALA A 75 -15.86 -0.80 -0.99
CA ALA A 75 -14.70 -1.50 -0.47
C ALA A 75 -14.99 -2.15 0.89
N GLN A 76 -15.61 -1.44 1.81
CA GLN A 76 -15.96 -1.96 3.13
C GLN A 76 -16.93 -3.15 3.05
N GLN A 77 -17.96 -3.07 2.20
CA GLN A 77 -18.90 -4.16 1.97
C GLN A 77 -18.20 -5.42 1.43
N LEU A 78 -17.33 -5.25 0.43
CA LEU A 78 -16.58 -6.34 -0.21
C LEU A 78 -15.58 -6.99 0.75
N PHE A 79 -14.88 -6.19 1.55
CA PHE A 79 -13.98 -6.70 2.59
C PHE A 79 -14.73 -7.46 3.68
N GLY A 80 -15.97 -7.06 4.02
CA GLY A 80 -16.84 -7.82 4.91
C GLY A 80 -17.14 -9.23 4.40
N SER A 81 -17.15 -9.42 3.07
CA SER A 81 -17.36 -10.72 2.40
C SER A 81 -16.06 -11.48 2.11
N ALA A 82 -14.90 -10.96 2.52
CA ALA A 82 -13.56 -11.51 2.26
C ALA A 82 -12.93 -12.19 3.50
N SER A 83 -13.73 -12.60 4.46
CA SER A 83 -13.24 -13.23 5.69
C SER A 83 -12.38 -14.47 5.41
N GLY A 84 -11.26 -14.59 6.13
CA GLY A 84 -10.31 -15.70 5.99
C GLY A 84 -9.19 -15.47 4.97
N VAL A 85 -9.18 -14.35 4.25
CA VAL A 85 -8.06 -13.98 3.36
C VAL A 85 -6.96 -13.34 4.20
N ALA A 86 -5.73 -13.82 4.05
CA ALA A 86 -4.58 -13.37 4.87
C ALA A 86 -4.28 -11.86 4.69
N GLU A 87 -4.46 -11.34 3.48
CA GLU A 87 -4.18 -9.94 3.13
C GLU A 87 -5.31 -8.98 3.55
N LEU A 88 -6.43 -9.49 4.05
CA LEU A 88 -7.60 -8.68 4.42
C LEU A 88 -7.24 -7.65 5.51
N SER A 89 -6.41 -8.01 6.47
CA SER A 89 -5.98 -7.12 7.56
C SER A 89 -5.25 -5.89 7.03
N GLU A 90 -4.38 -6.04 6.03
CA GLU A 90 -3.69 -4.91 5.40
C GLU A 90 -4.66 -4.05 4.58
N ALA A 91 -5.56 -4.68 3.82
CA ALA A 91 -6.58 -3.98 3.04
C ALA A 91 -7.52 -3.13 3.92
N LEU A 92 -7.98 -3.68 5.05
CA LEU A 92 -8.77 -2.95 6.04
C LEU A 92 -7.97 -1.80 6.68
N GLY A 93 -6.70 -2.03 7.01
CA GLY A 93 -5.83 -0.99 7.54
C GLY A 93 -5.71 0.20 6.59
N VAL A 94 -5.53 -0.05 5.30
CA VAL A 94 -5.49 1.00 4.26
C VAL A 94 -6.84 1.71 4.12
N LEU A 95 -7.95 0.97 4.16
CA LEU A 95 -9.29 1.56 4.14
C LEU A 95 -9.48 2.54 5.31
N TYR A 96 -9.19 2.10 6.53
CA TYR A 96 -9.31 2.96 7.73
C TYR A 96 -8.37 4.17 7.71
N LEU A 97 -7.15 4.04 7.15
CA LEU A 97 -6.28 5.20 6.92
C LEU A 97 -6.95 6.24 6.02
N LYS A 98 -7.56 5.81 4.91
CA LYS A 98 -8.26 6.71 3.98
C LYS A 98 -9.50 7.34 4.61
N GLN A 99 -10.13 6.67 5.55
CA GLN A 99 -11.28 7.20 6.33
C GLN A 99 -10.87 8.13 7.48
N GLY A 100 -9.57 8.26 7.77
CA GLY A 100 -9.08 9.02 8.93
C GLY A 100 -9.24 8.29 10.27
N GLU A 101 -9.62 7.01 10.24
CA GLU A 101 -9.84 6.19 11.43
C GLU A 101 -8.52 5.50 11.88
N TYR A 102 -7.53 6.32 12.23
CA TYR A 102 -6.13 5.88 12.42
C TYR A 102 -5.97 4.80 13.49
N ALA A 103 -6.72 4.85 14.59
CA ALA A 103 -6.68 3.83 15.63
C ALA A 103 -7.18 2.46 15.12
N LYS A 104 -8.25 2.44 14.29
CA LYS A 104 -8.72 1.21 13.65
C LYS A 104 -7.70 0.70 12.63
N ALA A 105 -7.03 1.61 11.90
CA ALA A 105 -5.97 1.24 10.98
C ALA A 105 -4.82 0.52 11.71
N VAL A 106 -4.33 1.08 12.83
CA VAL A 106 -3.28 0.45 13.67
C VAL A 106 -3.69 -0.95 14.12
N ASN A 107 -4.94 -1.10 14.59
CA ASN A 107 -5.45 -2.40 15.03
C ASN A 107 -5.52 -3.40 13.88
N SER A 108 -5.97 -2.97 12.69
CA SER A 108 -6.07 -3.84 11.52
C SER A 108 -4.71 -4.27 10.99
N PHE A 109 -3.72 -3.36 10.95
CA PHE A 109 -2.36 -3.71 10.56
C PHE A 109 -1.68 -4.67 11.56
N GLY A 110 -1.99 -4.55 12.85
CA GLY A 110 -1.43 -5.42 13.89
C GLY A 110 0.09 -5.43 13.89
N SER A 111 0.70 -6.58 13.53
CA SER A 111 2.15 -6.77 13.46
C SER A 111 2.76 -6.60 12.05
N ILE A 112 1.95 -6.22 11.05
CA ILE A 112 2.40 -6.02 9.67
C ILE A 112 3.46 -4.91 9.63
N LYS A 113 4.58 -5.19 8.95
CA LYS A 113 5.69 -4.25 8.76
C LYS A 113 5.58 -3.64 7.36
N SER A 114 4.86 -2.53 7.25
CA SER A 114 4.68 -1.78 6.00
C SER A 114 4.70 -0.27 6.23
N ASN A 115 4.91 0.50 5.16
CA ASN A 115 4.85 1.96 5.22
C ASN A 115 3.48 2.46 5.69
N ASN A 116 2.39 1.81 5.27
CA ASN A 116 1.03 2.16 5.69
C ASN A 116 0.81 1.91 7.18
N ALA A 117 1.32 0.78 7.72
CA ALA A 117 1.24 0.50 9.14
C ALA A 117 2.02 1.54 9.97
N ALA A 118 3.21 1.91 9.53
CA ALA A 118 4.01 2.96 10.17
C ALA A 118 3.31 4.34 10.09
N LEU A 119 2.73 4.68 8.94
CA LEU A 119 1.97 5.92 8.79
C LEU A 119 0.80 5.99 9.78
N ALA A 120 0.03 4.91 9.95
CA ALA A 120 -1.05 4.84 10.94
C ALA A 120 -0.53 5.10 12.36
N GLN A 121 0.63 4.52 12.70
CA GLN A 121 1.29 4.70 14.00
C GLN A 121 1.81 6.15 14.18
N ILE A 122 2.34 6.78 13.13
CA ILE A 122 2.75 8.20 13.16
C ILE A 122 1.52 9.09 13.43
N LEU A 123 0.42 8.84 12.73
CA LEU A 123 -0.82 9.62 12.86
C LEU A 123 -1.49 9.43 14.23
N THR A 124 -1.28 8.29 14.89
CA THR A 124 -1.67 8.06 16.29
C THR A 124 -0.60 8.50 17.30
N LYS A 125 0.50 9.10 16.84
CA LYS A 125 1.63 9.61 17.65
C LYS A 125 2.42 8.52 18.38
N ASP A 126 2.30 7.26 17.98
CA ASP A 126 3.15 6.17 18.49
C ASP A 126 4.45 6.07 17.67
N TYR A 127 5.32 7.08 17.87
CA TYR A 127 6.58 7.20 17.11
C TYR A 127 7.56 6.06 17.38
N SER A 128 7.54 5.51 18.60
CA SER A 128 8.37 4.37 18.95
C SER A 128 8.02 3.14 18.12
N LYS A 129 6.73 2.80 18.07
CA LYS A 129 6.23 1.67 17.28
C LYS A 129 6.40 1.91 15.78
N ALA A 130 6.17 3.14 15.31
CA ALA A 130 6.41 3.52 13.92
C ALA A 130 7.87 3.28 13.51
N SER A 131 8.84 3.70 14.35
CA SER A 131 10.26 3.44 14.11
C SER A 131 10.58 1.96 14.02
N GLN A 132 10.06 1.14 14.94
CA GLN A 132 10.24 -0.32 14.91
C GLN A 132 9.62 -0.94 13.66
N THR A 133 8.45 -0.47 13.24
CA THR A 133 7.76 -0.94 12.04
C THR A 133 8.57 -0.62 10.80
N LEU A 134 9.05 0.64 10.65
CA LEU A 134 9.87 1.07 9.51
C LEU A 134 11.21 0.33 9.41
N ASN A 135 11.80 -0.02 10.56
CA ASN A 135 13.04 -0.81 10.57
C ASN A 135 12.81 -2.28 10.16
N GLY A 136 11.59 -2.76 10.25
CA GLY A 136 11.20 -4.12 9.86
C GLY A 136 10.63 -4.23 8.44
N VAL A 137 10.55 -3.15 7.66
CA VAL A 137 10.05 -3.20 6.27
C VAL A 137 11.06 -3.96 5.40
N ALA A 138 10.64 -5.08 4.83
CA ALA A 138 11.52 -5.99 4.10
C ALA A 138 12.13 -5.40 2.82
N LYS A 139 11.38 -4.51 2.14
CA LYS A 139 11.82 -3.79 0.93
C LYS A 139 11.70 -2.29 1.17
N ALA A 140 12.64 -1.76 1.95
CA ALA A 140 12.67 -0.35 2.29
C ALA A 140 12.97 0.51 1.06
N ASP A 141 12.01 1.35 0.69
CA ASP A 141 12.04 2.27 -0.45
C ASP A 141 12.26 3.73 -0.01
N ALA A 142 12.12 4.67 -0.93
CA ALA A 142 12.18 6.09 -0.65
C ALA A 142 11.14 6.54 0.37
N THR A 143 9.91 6.02 0.27
CA THR A 143 8.81 6.31 1.21
C THR A 143 9.15 5.84 2.62
N THR A 144 9.76 4.66 2.77
CA THR A 144 10.23 4.15 4.07
C THR A 144 11.20 5.13 4.73
N SER A 145 12.18 5.64 3.97
CA SER A 145 13.18 6.58 4.46
C SER A 145 12.55 7.95 4.77
N TYR A 146 11.61 8.39 3.94
CA TYR A 146 10.85 9.62 4.17
C TYR A 146 10.03 9.55 5.47
N LEU A 147 9.31 8.47 5.71
CA LEU A 147 8.57 8.26 6.96
C LEU A 147 9.48 8.20 8.18
N LYS A 148 10.69 7.64 8.06
CA LYS A 148 11.72 7.71 9.13
C LYS A 148 12.14 9.16 9.41
N ALA A 149 12.27 10.00 8.39
CA ALA A 149 12.55 11.41 8.56
C ALA A 149 11.40 12.15 9.28
N ILE A 150 10.13 11.82 8.98
CA ILE A 150 8.98 12.35 9.69
C ILE A 150 9.01 11.94 11.17
N VAL A 151 9.29 10.68 11.48
CA VAL A 151 9.45 10.20 12.86
C VAL A 151 10.55 10.98 13.57
N ALA A 152 11.73 11.14 12.94
CA ALA A 152 12.82 11.94 13.48
C ALA A 152 12.41 13.40 13.74
N ALA A 153 11.66 14.01 12.81
CA ALA A 153 11.15 15.37 12.97
C ALA A 153 10.18 15.47 14.16
N ARG A 154 9.28 14.52 14.33
CA ARG A 154 8.32 14.47 15.44
C ARG A 154 8.97 14.18 16.79
N THR A 155 10.14 13.55 16.81
CA THR A 155 10.94 13.26 18.02
C THR A 155 12.08 14.24 18.25
N ASN A 156 12.18 15.34 17.47
CA ASN A 156 13.19 16.38 17.55
C ASN A 156 14.64 15.91 17.27
N ASP A 157 14.82 14.86 16.50
CA ASP A 157 16.12 14.35 16.04
C ASP A 157 16.50 15.01 14.69
N ALA A 158 17.19 16.15 14.74
CA ALA A 158 17.59 16.88 13.54
C ALA A 158 18.54 16.08 12.66
N ASN A 159 19.47 15.32 13.25
CA ASN A 159 20.42 14.50 12.51
C ASN A 159 19.69 13.35 11.79
N GLY A 160 18.73 12.74 12.46
CA GLY A 160 17.86 11.73 11.88
C GLY A 160 17.03 12.26 10.72
N VAL A 161 16.52 13.49 10.79
CA VAL A 161 15.82 14.15 9.66
C VAL A 161 16.74 14.22 8.45
N ILE A 162 17.92 14.80 8.59
CA ILE A 162 18.87 15.01 7.49
C ILE A 162 19.31 13.69 6.87
N SER A 163 19.70 12.72 7.71
CA SER A 163 20.19 11.42 7.22
C SER A 163 19.12 10.63 6.48
N ASN A 164 17.90 10.58 7.01
CA ASN A 164 16.83 9.84 6.39
C ASN A 164 16.26 10.53 5.13
N LEU A 165 16.20 11.87 5.08
CA LEU A 165 15.85 12.59 3.85
C LEU A 165 16.91 12.40 2.77
N LYS A 166 18.20 12.41 3.12
CA LYS A 166 19.29 12.14 2.17
C LYS A 166 19.13 10.75 1.54
N ASP A 167 18.80 9.74 2.35
CA ASP A 167 18.54 8.38 1.88
C ASP A 167 17.27 8.31 1.00
N ALA A 168 16.20 9.01 1.38
CA ALA A 168 14.97 9.07 0.59
C ALA A 168 15.23 9.69 -0.80
N ILE A 169 15.92 10.83 -0.85
CA ILE A 169 16.24 11.54 -2.09
C ILE A 169 17.19 10.72 -2.98
N ALA A 170 18.13 9.98 -2.39
CA ALA A 170 19.00 9.09 -3.15
C ALA A 170 18.24 7.94 -3.83
N LYS A 171 17.16 7.47 -3.23
CA LYS A 171 16.29 6.42 -3.79
C LYS A 171 15.26 6.98 -4.79
N ASP A 172 14.74 8.18 -4.53
CA ASP A 172 13.80 8.89 -5.41
C ASP A 172 14.05 10.40 -5.31
N SER A 173 14.55 10.99 -6.39
CA SER A 173 14.87 12.43 -6.45
C SER A 173 13.64 13.35 -6.27
N ASN A 174 12.44 12.87 -6.51
CA ASN A 174 11.20 13.64 -6.28
C ASN A 174 11.01 13.96 -4.80
N MET A 175 11.51 13.13 -3.89
CA MET A 175 11.42 13.36 -2.44
C MET A 175 12.07 14.67 -2.01
N LYS A 176 13.01 15.23 -2.80
CA LYS A 176 13.60 16.55 -2.58
C LYS A 176 12.54 17.66 -2.63
N LYS A 177 11.70 17.65 -3.67
CA LYS A 177 10.63 18.64 -3.83
C LYS A 177 9.55 18.47 -2.77
N GLU A 178 9.20 17.24 -2.47
CA GLU A 178 8.23 16.92 -1.41
C GLU A 178 8.74 17.45 -0.06
N ALA A 179 9.97 17.16 0.33
CA ALA A 179 10.54 17.59 1.60
C ALA A 179 10.63 19.13 1.72
N ALA A 180 10.86 19.84 0.61
CA ALA A 180 10.98 21.30 0.60
C ALA A 180 9.67 22.02 1.00
N ILE A 181 8.52 21.39 0.76
CA ILE A 181 7.20 21.99 1.00
C ILE A 181 6.42 21.30 2.13
N ASP A 182 6.92 20.18 2.66
CA ASP A 182 6.24 19.43 3.70
C ASP A 182 6.32 20.14 5.04
N LEU A 183 5.17 20.43 5.64
CA LEU A 183 5.04 21.08 6.94
C LEU A 183 5.66 20.28 8.09
N GLU A 184 5.86 18.97 7.93
CA GLU A 184 6.57 18.15 8.91
C GLU A 184 8.00 18.64 9.15
N PHE A 185 8.62 19.26 8.14
CA PHE A 185 9.99 19.77 8.21
C PHE A 185 10.07 21.30 8.35
N ALA A 186 8.95 22.00 8.51
CA ALA A 186 8.93 23.47 8.56
C ALA A 186 9.89 24.05 9.62
N LYS A 187 10.03 23.39 10.78
CA LYS A 187 10.95 23.85 11.86
C LYS A 187 12.43 23.74 11.47
N TYR A 188 12.78 23.01 10.39
CA TYR A 188 14.13 22.86 9.88
C TYR A 188 14.44 23.81 8.72
N ALA A 189 13.52 24.68 8.30
CA ALA A 189 13.67 25.59 7.17
C ALA A 189 14.87 26.56 7.32
N THR A 190 15.33 26.82 8.55
CA THR A 190 16.52 27.63 8.84
C THR A 190 17.78 26.81 9.11
N ASN A 191 17.70 25.49 9.11
CA ASN A 191 18.85 24.60 9.26
C ASN A 191 19.63 24.55 7.95
N SER A 192 20.95 24.82 8.00
CA SER A 192 21.82 24.89 6.81
C SER A 192 21.87 23.56 6.03
N ASP A 193 21.93 22.44 6.75
CA ASP A 193 22.04 21.12 6.13
C ASP A 193 20.74 20.71 5.45
N PHE A 194 19.59 21.02 6.10
CA PHE A 194 18.28 20.81 5.50
C PHE A 194 18.12 21.66 4.23
N THR A 195 18.44 22.97 4.31
CA THR A 195 18.29 23.87 3.16
C THR A 195 19.21 23.51 2.00
N ALA A 196 20.42 23.02 2.27
CA ALA A 196 21.33 22.52 1.24
C ALA A 196 20.80 21.22 0.58
N LEU A 197 20.11 20.38 1.34
CA LEU A 197 19.57 19.11 0.86
C LEU A 197 18.35 19.29 -0.05
N VAL A 198 17.46 20.27 0.24
CA VAL A 198 16.20 20.46 -0.46
C VAL A 198 16.21 21.57 -1.53
N LYS A 199 17.28 22.32 -1.65
CA LYS A 199 17.56 23.24 -2.76
C LYS A 199 18.11 22.49 -3.97
#